data_1ecd70c4421d2af42a39411d42fe5683
#
_entry.id   1ecd70c4421d2af42a39411d42fe5683
#
_cell.length_a   1.000
_cell.length_b   1.000
_cell.length_c   1.000
_cell.angle_alpha   90.00
_cell.angle_beta   90.00
_cell.angle_gamma   90.00
#
_symmetry.space_group_name_H-M   'P 1'
#
loop_
_entity.id
_entity.type
_entity.pdbx_description
1 polymer ?
#
loop_
_entity_poly.entity_id
_entity_poly.type
_entity_poly.pdbx_seq_one_letter_code
_entity_poly.pdbx_strand_id
1 'polypeptide(L)'
;MPYIAPEIIQNAKRIDLLTYLQRYEPDELVQISGDTYCTKEHDSLKISNGKWHWFSRGFGGKTALDYLIKVRGIPFPQAVKTIIGRAAIQPSGFSVPKAQTNRELLLPEHNENNETVIQYLVTRGIDREIIGYCISSQMLYESKPYHNAVFIGFDKHGKERYAALRGTQGNYKGEASGSDKHFSFLLADDPNAESVHLFESAIDAMSYATLLKITGRNWRQAPLLSLAGVFKTKRENVVPVALERFLSEHPKIQTLLLHLDNDEVGRGAAQGIMGGLGEKYRVLDCPAPEGKDVNEYLVQRINRNRGKEDRAR
;
A
#
# COMPACT_ATOMS: atom_id res chain seq x y z
N MET A 1 18.60 8.82 -36.53
CA MET A 1 18.48 7.70 -35.58
C MET A 1 17.58 6.65 -36.23
N PRO A 2 17.88 5.36 -36.15
CA PRO A 2 16.97 4.36 -36.70
C PRO A 2 15.64 4.42 -35.96
N TYR A 3 14.54 4.53 -36.70
CA TYR A 3 13.19 4.52 -36.16
C TYR A 3 12.89 3.15 -35.53
N ILE A 4 12.43 3.15 -34.29
CA ILE A 4 11.93 1.92 -33.60
C ILE A 4 10.44 2.10 -33.41
N ALA A 5 9.66 1.16 -33.90
CA ALA A 5 8.20 1.20 -33.80
C ALA A 5 7.74 1.27 -32.33
N PRO A 6 6.73 2.08 -31.99
CA PRO A 6 6.25 2.24 -30.62
C PRO A 6 5.88 0.93 -29.92
N GLU A 7 5.35 -0.05 -30.67
CA GLU A 7 5.00 -1.38 -30.17
C GLU A 7 6.21 -2.16 -29.67
N ILE A 8 7.34 -2.06 -30.37
CA ILE A 8 8.61 -2.69 -29.98
C ILE A 8 9.12 -2.09 -28.66
N ILE A 9 9.03 -0.77 -28.52
CA ILE A 9 9.40 -0.06 -27.27
C ILE A 9 8.48 -0.51 -26.12
N GLN A 10 7.19 -0.61 -26.36
CA GLN A 10 6.23 -1.08 -25.33
C GLN A 10 6.52 -2.51 -24.90
N ASN A 11 6.86 -3.39 -25.85
CA ASN A 11 7.21 -4.78 -25.53
C ASN A 11 8.51 -4.85 -24.71
N ALA A 12 9.54 -4.06 -25.04
CA ALA A 12 10.77 -3.97 -24.25
C ALA A 12 10.53 -3.46 -22.82
N LYS A 13 9.56 -2.55 -22.62
CA LYS A 13 9.18 -2.01 -21.30
C LYS A 13 8.37 -2.98 -20.42
N ARG A 14 7.89 -4.10 -20.95
CA ARG A 14 7.13 -5.09 -20.17
C ARG A 14 8.01 -5.99 -19.31
N ILE A 15 9.30 -6.08 -19.59
CA ILE A 15 10.23 -6.94 -18.86
C ILE A 15 10.80 -6.18 -17.68
N ASP A 16 10.50 -6.62 -16.45
CA ASP A 16 11.10 -6.10 -15.24
C ASP A 16 12.55 -6.60 -15.07
N LEU A 17 13.33 -5.95 -14.20
CA LEU A 17 14.74 -6.25 -14.05
C LEU A 17 14.99 -7.65 -13.46
N LEU A 18 14.17 -8.07 -12.49
CA LEU A 18 14.34 -9.39 -11.88
C LEU A 18 14.16 -10.50 -12.91
N THR A 19 13.06 -10.44 -13.67
CA THR A 19 12.78 -11.38 -14.77
C THR A 19 13.90 -11.39 -15.81
N TYR A 20 14.43 -10.21 -16.16
CA TYR A 20 15.54 -10.10 -17.11
C TYR A 20 16.82 -10.77 -16.60
N LEU A 21 17.24 -10.47 -15.38
CA LEU A 21 18.45 -11.04 -14.80
C LEU A 21 18.32 -12.54 -14.56
N GLN A 22 17.20 -13.01 -14.00
CA GLN A 22 16.96 -14.44 -13.80
C GLN A 22 17.07 -15.25 -15.10
N ARG A 23 16.64 -14.67 -16.21
CA ARG A 23 16.58 -15.37 -17.48
C ARG A 23 17.85 -15.27 -18.31
N TYR A 24 18.51 -14.14 -18.30
CA TYR A 24 19.58 -13.82 -19.24
C TYR A 24 20.96 -13.58 -18.57
N GLU A 25 20.96 -13.23 -17.31
CA GLU A 25 22.18 -12.93 -16.54
C GLU A 25 22.02 -13.43 -15.09
N PRO A 26 21.73 -14.74 -14.88
CA PRO A 26 21.45 -15.28 -13.54
C PRO A 26 22.65 -15.13 -12.59
N ASP A 27 23.88 -15.17 -13.11
CA ASP A 27 25.11 -15.00 -12.33
C ASP A 27 25.28 -13.59 -11.75
N GLU A 28 24.57 -12.60 -12.28
CA GLU A 28 24.53 -11.24 -11.75
C GLU A 28 23.57 -11.07 -10.57
N LEU A 29 22.67 -12.04 -10.34
CA LEU A 29 21.62 -11.92 -9.35
C LEU A 29 22.02 -12.57 -8.03
N VAL A 30 22.03 -11.77 -6.96
CA VAL A 30 22.30 -12.24 -5.59
C VAL A 30 21.05 -12.03 -4.75
N GLN A 31 20.52 -13.10 -4.19
CA GLN A 31 19.41 -13.03 -3.24
C GLN A 31 19.91 -12.56 -1.87
N ILE A 32 19.26 -11.55 -1.29
CA ILE A 32 19.64 -10.99 0.01
C ILE A 32 18.73 -11.54 1.10
N SER A 33 17.40 -11.41 0.91
CA SER A 33 16.40 -11.97 1.83
C SER A 33 15.03 -11.99 1.13
N GLY A 34 14.26 -13.07 1.32
CA GLY A 34 12.92 -13.20 0.71
C GLY A 34 12.94 -12.88 -0.79
N ASP A 35 12.09 -11.96 -1.24
CA ASP A 35 12.02 -11.50 -2.64
C ASP A 35 12.92 -10.29 -2.94
N THR A 36 13.91 -10.02 -2.09
CA THR A 36 14.86 -8.93 -2.30
C THR A 36 16.18 -9.46 -2.84
N TYR A 37 16.59 -8.91 -3.97
CA TYR A 37 17.82 -9.25 -4.66
C TYR A 37 18.72 -8.02 -4.82
N CYS A 38 19.99 -8.22 -5.11
CA CYS A 38 20.89 -7.19 -5.63
C CYS A 38 21.63 -7.72 -6.85
N THR A 39 22.31 -6.83 -7.57
CA THR A 39 23.27 -7.26 -8.58
C THR A 39 24.63 -7.55 -7.93
N LYS A 40 25.38 -8.50 -8.49
CA LYS A 40 26.70 -8.86 -7.99
C LYS A 40 27.69 -7.68 -8.07
N GLU A 41 27.59 -6.89 -9.14
CA GLU A 41 28.42 -5.70 -9.33
C GLU A 41 28.06 -4.55 -8.40
N HIS A 42 26.78 -4.45 -7.98
CA HIS A 42 26.25 -3.33 -7.19
C HIS A 42 25.37 -3.83 -6.06
N ASP A 43 25.97 -4.11 -4.92
CA ASP A 43 25.28 -4.58 -3.71
C ASP A 43 24.23 -3.60 -3.17
N SER A 44 24.41 -2.30 -3.42
CA SER A 44 23.46 -1.25 -3.06
C SER A 44 22.32 -1.05 -4.08
N LEU A 45 22.34 -1.77 -5.23
CA LEU A 45 21.22 -1.81 -6.16
C LEU A 45 20.26 -2.93 -5.74
N LYS A 46 19.15 -2.55 -5.09
CA LYS A 46 18.15 -3.50 -4.63
C LYS A 46 17.03 -3.67 -5.65
N ILE A 47 16.60 -4.93 -5.81
CA ILE A 47 15.51 -5.34 -6.71
C ILE A 47 14.45 -6.00 -5.86
N SER A 48 13.24 -5.47 -5.84
CA SER A 48 12.10 -6.00 -5.08
C SER A 48 10.78 -5.48 -5.67
N ASN A 49 9.72 -6.26 -5.56
CA ASN A 49 8.36 -5.88 -5.99
C ASN A 49 8.27 -5.31 -7.42
N GLY A 50 8.98 -5.92 -8.38
CA GLY A 50 8.98 -5.49 -9.78
C GLY A 50 9.62 -4.11 -10.02
N LYS A 51 10.39 -3.61 -9.05
CA LYS A 51 11.14 -2.35 -9.12
C LYS A 51 12.58 -2.58 -8.71
N TRP A 52 13.44 -1.66 -9.10
CA TRP A 52 14.81 -1.62 -8.59
C TRP A 52 15.19 -0.20 -8.19
N HIS A 53 16.07 -0.09 -7.21
CA HIS A 53 16.61 1.19 -6.74
C HIS A 53 18.09 1.05 -6.39
N TRP A 54 18.91 1.96 -6.89
CA TRP A 54 20.33 2.03 -6.58
C TRP A 54 20.56 3.05 -5.47
N PHE A 55 20.59 2.57 -4.23
CA PHE A 55 20.62 3.43 -3.05
C PHE A 55 21.84 4.36 -3.00
N SER A 56 23.04 3.87 -3.34
CA SER A 56 24.26 4.71 -3.34
C SER A 56 24.28 5.80 -4.42
N ARG A 57 23.42 5.69 -5.45
CA ARG A 57 23.33 6.65 -6.56
C ARG A 57 22.01 7.44 -6.57
N GLY A 58 21.03 7.08 -5.74
CA GLY A 58 19.79 7.83 -5.57
C GLY A 58 18.79 7.75 -6.74
N PHE A 59 18.88 6.73 -7.61
CA PHE A 59 17.95 6.56 -8.71
C PHE A 59 17.52 5.09 -8.89
N GLY A 60 16.44 4.86 -9.66
CA GLY A 60 15.90 3.53 -9.91
C GLY A 60 15.00 3.45 -11.14
N GLY A 61 14.30 2.35 -11.26
CA GLY A 61 13.40 2.07 -12.38
C GLY A 61 12.48 0.88 -12.12
N LYS A 62 11.65 0.59 -13.12
CA LYS A 62 10.69 -0.53 -13.09
C LYS A 62 11.00 -1.61 -14.11
N THR A 63 11.83 -1.31 -15.11
CA THR A 63 12.04 -2.18 -16.26
C THR A 63 13.51 -2.53 -16.44
N ALA A 64 13.78 -3.66 -17.11
CA ALA A 64 15.11 -4.00 -17.57
C ALA A 64 15.68 -2.93 -18.52
N LEU A 65 14.81 -2.28 -19.30
CA LEU A 65 15.21 -1.19 -20.20
C LEU A 65 15.79 0.00 -19.44
N ASP A 66 15.15 0.40 -18.31
CA ASP A 66 15.67 1.45 -17.43
C ASP A 66 17.05 1.08 -16.89
N TYR A 67 17.26 -0.18 -16.49
CA TYR A 67 18.54 -0.67 -15.97
C TYR A 67 19.64 -0.63 -17.03
N LEU A 68 19.36 -1.18 -18.21
CA LEU A 68 20.36 -1.18 -19.30
C LEU A 68 20.80 0.24 -19.68
N ILE A 69 19.88 1.20 -19.66
CA ILE A 69 20.19 2.59 -20.00
C ILE A 69 20.90 3.30 -18.85
N LYS A 70 20.32 3.28 -17.65
CA LYS A 70 20.75 4.10 -16.51
C LYS A 70 21.96 3.53 -15.77
N VAL A 71 22.07 2.20 -15.68
CA VAL A 71 23.13 1.52 -14.94
C VAL A 71 24.24 1.04 -15.86
N ARG A 72 23.87 0.36 -16.96
CA ARG A 72 24.84 -0.17 -17.92
C ARG A 72 25.27 0.85 -18.98
N GLY A 73 24.67 2.04 -19.03
CA GLY A 73 25.02 3.10 -19.99
C GLY A 73 24.75 2.75 -21.46
N ILE A 74 23.92 1.74 -21.73
CA ILE A 74 23.62 1.29 -23.09
C ILE A 74 22.67 2.32 -23.76
N PRO A 75 22.99 2.81 -24.97
CA PRO A 75 22.12 3.73 -25.69
C PRO A 75 20.72 3.13 -25.91
N PHE A 76 19.66 3.94 -25.79
CA PHE A 76 18.28 3.52 -25.85
C PHE A 76 17.94 2.56 -27.03
N PRO A 77 18.35 2.86 -28.31
CA PRO A 77 18.05 1.97 -29.42
C PRO A 77 18.71 0.60 -29.28
N GLN A 78 19.92 0.56 -28.72
CA GLN A 78 20.67 -0.67 -28.51
C GLN A 78 20.07 -1.48 -27.34
N ALA A 79 19.69 -0.83 -26.24
CA ALA A 79 19.04 -1.47 -25.11
C ALA A 79 17.71 -2.12 -25.52
N VAL A 80 16.89 -1.44 -26.34
CA VAL A 80 15.67 -2.02 -26.90
C VAL A 80 15.98 -3.26 -27.76
N LYS A 81 16.96 -3.16 -28.66
CA LYS A 81 17.38 -4.31 -29.49
C LYS A 81 17.89 -5.48 -28.66
N THR A 82 18.65 -5.23 -27.60
CA THR A 82 19.16 -6.26 -26.70
C THR A 82 18.02 -7.01 -26.03
N ILE A 83 17.02 -6.33 -25.50
CA ILE A 83 15.88 -6.96 -24.84
C ILE A 83 15.04 -7.76 -25.85
N ILE A 84 14.69 -7.17 -26.99
CA ILE A 84 13.87 -7.82 -28.01
C ILE A 84 14.63 -8.95 -28.70
N GLY A 85 15.92 -8.79 -29.00
CA GLY A 85 16.75 -9.85 -29.60
C GLY A 85 16.87 -11.05 -28.68
N ARG A 86 17.06 -10.85 -27.38
CA ARG A 86 17.06 -11.94 -26.38
C ARG A 86 15.68 -12.59 -26.23
N ALA A 87 14.59 -11.82 -26.34
CA ALA A 87 13.21 -12.35 -26.31
C ALA A 87 12.84 -13.12 -27.59
N ALA A 88 13.41 -12.79 -28.75
CA ALA A 88 13.09 -13.40 -30.05
C ALA A 88 13.80 -14.78 -30.28
N ILE A 89 14.75 -15.15 -29.47
CA ILE A 89 15.50 -16.43 -29.58
C ILE A 89 14.70 -17.63 -29.02
N GLN A 90 13.46 -17.42 -28.57
CA GLN A 90 12.59 -18.54 -28.14
C GLN A 90 11.33 -18.64 -29.02
N PRO A 91 10.90 -19.88 -29.36
CA PRO A 91 9.73 -20.11 -30.22
C PRO A 91 8.49 -19.51 -29.55
N SER A 92 7.64 -18.90 -30.39
CA SER A 92 6.31 -18.40 -30.11
C SER A 92 5.46 -19.47 -29.41
N GLY A 93 5.31 -19.41 -28.13
CA GLY A 93 4.54 -20.41 -27.36
C GLY A 93 4.28 -20.04 -25.92
N PHE A 94 4.76 -18.91 -25.46
CA PHE A 94 4.41 -18.43 -24.13
C PHE A 94 3.66 -17.10 -24.24
N SER A 95 2.31 -17.19 -24.27
CA SER A 95 1.52 -16.19 -23.56
C SER A 95 2.17 -16.08 -22.19
N VAL A 96 2.76 -14.89 -21.88
CA VAL A 96 3.04 -14.54 -20.51
C VAL A 96 1.72 -14.70 -19.79
N PRO A 97 1.55 -15.69 -18.90
CA PRO A 97 0.42 -15.61 -18.01
C PRO A 97 0.57 -14.23 -17.40
N LYS A 98 -0.48 -13.39 -17.37
CA LYS A 98 -0.65 -12.49 -16.25
C LYS A 98 -0.44 -13.43 -15.08
N ALA A 99 0.74 -13.38 -14.50
CA ALA A 99 0.98 -14.05 -13.25
C ALA A 99 0.04 -13.35 -12.25
N GLN A 100 -1.16 -13.90 -12.14
CA GLN A 100 -1.71 -14.11 -10.83
C GLN A 100 -0.67 -14.99 -10.14
N THR A 101 0.43 -14.37 -9.74
CA THR A 101 1.28 -14.94 -8.73
C THR A 101 0.38 -14.98 -7.51
N ASN A 102 -0.15 -16.15 -7.20
CA ASN A 102 -0.46 -16.55 -5.84
C ASN A 102 0.88 -16.49 -5.08
N ARG A 103 1.39 -15.26 -4.92
CA ARG A 103 2.55 -15.03 -4.06
C ARG A 103 2.02 -15.27 -2.67
N GLU A 104 2.56 -16.28 -2.03
CA GLU A 104 2.28 -16.52 -0.61
C GLU A 104 2.64 -15.25 0.17
N LEU A 105 1.72 -14.79 1.01
CA LEU A 105 1.95 -13.65 1.88
C LEU A 105 3.02 -14.04 2.90
N LEU A 106 4.15 -13.36 2.88
CA LEU A 106 5.26 -13.56 3.81
C LEU A 106 5.16 -12.51 4.93
N LEU A 107 4.49 -12.90 6.02
CA LEU A 107 4.35 -12.04 7.18
C LEU A 107 5.68 -11.94 7.96
N PRO A 108 6.05 -10.74 8.43
CA PRO A 108 7.13 -10.59 9.39
C PRO A 108 6.87 -11.40 10.66
N GLU A 109 7.93 -11.93 11.23
CA GLU A 109 7.85 -12.71 12.47
C GLU A 109 7.31 -11.86 13.63
N HIS A 110 6.42 -12.44 14.44
CA HIS A 110 5.84 -11.76 15.60
C HIS A 110 6.90 -11.54 16.68
N ASN A 111 6.86 -10.37 17.29
CA ASN A 111 7.60 -10.11 18.52
C ASN A 111 6.93 -10.82 19.71
N GLU A 112 7.64 -10.98 20.83
CA GLU A 112 7.15 -11.63 22.05
C GLU A 112 5.97 -10.87 22.69
N ASN A 113 5.93 -9.55 22.50
CA ASN A 113 4.86 -8.67 22.97
C ASN A 113 4.58 -7.57 21.95
N ASN A 114 3.61 -6.69 22.24
CA ASN A 114 3.21 -5.58 21.38
C ASN A 114 3.45 -4.20 22.03
N GLU A 115 4.35 -4.11 23.00
CA GLU A 115 4.49 -2.91 23.83
C GLU A 115 4.93 -1.68 23.04
N THR A 116 5.91 -1.84 22.14
CA THR A 116 6.41 -0.74 21.30
C THR A 116 5.32 -0.22 20.37
N VAL A 117 4.57 -1.12 19.75
CA VAL A 117 3.46 -0.76 18.87
C VAL A 117 2.31 -0.10 19.63
N ILE A 118 1.94 -0.62 20.80
CA ILE A 118 0.93 0.01 21.67
C ILE A 118 1.36 1.43 22.03
N GLN A 119 2.59 1.60 22.51
CA GLN A 119 3.10 2.91 22.90
C GLN A 119 3.12 3.87 21.69
N TYR A 120 3.59 3.42 20.53
CA TYR A 120 3.60 4.20 19.30
C TYR A 120 2.19 4.69 18.91
N LEU A 121 1.19 3.81 18.92
CA LEU A 121 -0.18 4.18 18.55
C LEU A 121 -0.84 5.08 19.61
N VAL A 122 -0.56 4.87 20.88
CA VAL A 122 -1.01 5.76 21.96
C VAL A 122 -0.41 7.18 21.82
N THR A 123 0.87 7.30 21.44
CA THR A 123 1.46 8.63 21.17
C THR A 123 0.82 9.34 19.98
N ARG A 124 0.22 8.57 19.05
CA ARG A 124 -0.59 9.08 17.96
C ARG A 124 -2.05 9.37 18.33
N GLY A 125 -2.37 9.29 19.63
CA GLY A 125 -3.70 9.59 20.15
C GLY A 125 -4.73 8.48 20.00
N ILE A 126 -4.37 7.32 19.49
CA ILE A 126 -5.31 6.21 19.29
C ILE A 126 -5.70 5.59 20.65
N ASP A 127 -6.98 5.37 20.83
CA ASP A 127 -7.54 4.82 22.06
C ASP A 127 -7.08 3.37 22.32
N ARG A 128 -6.74 3.08 23.59
CA ARG A 128 -6.21 1.75 23.99
C ARG A 128 -7.19 0.61 23.78
N GLU A 129 -8.50 0.85 23.87
CA GLU A 129 -9.52 -0.19 23.59
C GLU A 129 -9.49 -0.58 22.12
N ILE A 130 -9.35 0.38 21.20
CA ILE A 130 -9.29 0.13 19.76
C ILE A 130 -7.99 -0.61 19.43
N ILE A 131 -6.86 -0.21 20.01
CA ILE A 131 -5.58 -0.92 19.84
C ILE A 131 -5.71 -2.36 20.36
N GLY A 132 -6.23 -2.55 21.57
CA GLY A 132 -6.44 -3.85 22.18
C GLY A 132 -7.38 -4.75 21.36
N TYR A 133 -8.44 -4.18 20.80
CA TYR A 133 -9.34 -4.89 19.89
C TYR A 133 -8.59 -5.38 18.64
N CYS A 134 -7.81 -4.52 17.98
CA CYS A 134 -7.05 -4.91 16.79
C CYS A 134 -6.01 -6.01 17.09
N ILE A 135 -5.36 -5.97 18.26
CA ILE A 135 -4.40 -7.00 18.67
C ILE A 135 -5.12 -8.32 18.97
N SER A 136 -6.19 -8.29 19.77
CA SER A 136 -6.95 -9.50 20.12
C SER A 136 -7.62 -10.16 18.91
N SER A 137 -7.97 -9.38 17.90
CA SER A 137 -8.53 -9.85 16.63
C SER A 137 -7.45 -10.20 15.60
N GLN A 138 -6.18 -10.25 15.98
CA GLN A 138 -5.03 -10.55 15.10
C GLN A 138 -4.87 -9.58 13.90
N MET A 139 -5.52 -8.43 13.94
CA MET A 139 -5.46 -7.40 12.91
C MET A 139 -4.22 -6.51 13.03
N LEU A 140 -3.53 -6.56 14.18
CA LEU A 140 -2.38 -5.75 14.51
C LEU A 140 -1.42 -6.54 15.39
N TYR A 141 -0.13 -6.49 15.03
CA TYR A 141 0.93 -7.02 15.89
C TYR A 141 2.25 -6.25 15.71
N GLU A 142 3.19 -6.49 16.64
CA GLU A 142 4.56 -5.99 16.56
C GLU A 142 5.46 -7.02 15.88
N SER A 143 6.23 -6.61 14.87
CA SER A 143 7.18 -7.49 14.21
C SER A 143 8.57 -7.42 14.82
N LYS A 144 9.33 -8.51 14.76
CA LYS A 144 10.77 -8.51 15.01
C LYS A 144 11.55 -8.61 13.69
N PRO A 145 12.82 -8.14 13.61
CA PRO A 145 13.56 -7.49 14.72
C PRO A 145 13.33 -5.97 14.81
N TYR A 146 12.51 -5.37 13.94
CA TYR A 146 12.44 -3.91 13.77
C TYR A 146 11.28 -3.24 14.54
N HIS A 147 10.51 -3.99 15.31
CA HIS A 147 9.38 -3.49 16.09
C HIS A 147 8.37 -2.67 15.27
N ASN A 148 8.16 -3.03 14.00
CA ASN A 148 7.18 -2.37 13.16
C ASN A 148 5.77 -2.74 13.58
N ALA A 149 4.84 -1.79 13.49
CA ALA A 149 3.41 -2.09 13.52
C ALA A 149 3.01 -2.76 12.20
N VAL A 150 2.43 -3.96 12.29
CA VAL A 150 1.96 -4.75 11.15
C VAL A 150 0.43 -4.79 11.19
N PHE A 151 -0.21 -4.20 10.18
CA PHE A 151 -1.67 -4.14 10.04
C PHE A 151 -2.12 -5.16 8.99
N ILE A 152 -2.92 -6.12 9.42
CA ILE A 152 -3.34 -7.27 8.60
C ILE A 152 -4.70 -7.01 7.94
N GLY A 153 -4.80 -7.41 6.69
CA GLY A 153 -6.07 -7.51 5.97
C GLY A 153 -6.38 -8.96 5.63
N PHE A 154 -7.64 -9.35 5.86
CA PHE A 154 -8.13 -10.71 5.74
C PHE A 154 -9.07 -10.88 4.55
N ASP A 155 -9.17 -12.10 4.04
CA ASP A 155 -10.28 -12.47 3.17
C ASP A 155 -11.50 -12.93 4.00
N LYS A 156 -12.61 -13.19 3.33
CA LYS A 156 -13.88 -13.64 3.95
C LYS A 156 -13.79 -14.97 4.70
N HIS A 157 -12.70 -15.71 4.56
CA HIS A 157 -12.46 -16.98 5.26
C HIS A 157 -11.52 -16.80 6.46
N GLY A 158 -11.12 -15.54 6.77
CA GLY A 158 -10.21 -15.23 7.87
C GLY A 158 -8.74 -15.53 7.55
N LYS A 159 -8.38 -15.71 6.27
CA LYS A 159 -7.00 -15.89 5.86
C LYS A 159 -6.34 -14.54 5.61
N GLU A 160 -5.11 -14.38 6.13
CA GLU A 160 -4.30 -13.17 5.89
C GLU A 160 -3.93 -13.07 4.40
N ARG A 161 -4.18 -11.92 3.81
CA ARG A 161 -3.92 -11.64 2.40
C ARG A 161 -3.09 -10.37 2.17
N TYR A 162 -3.05 -9.50 3.15
CA TYR A 162 -2.35 -8.22 3.07
C TYR A 162 -1.74 -7.84 4.41
N ALA A 163 -0.58 -7.20 4.39
CA ALA A 163 0.00 -6.61 5.59
C ALA A 163 0.70 -5.28 5.26
N ALA A 164 0.22 -4.20 5.87
CA ALA A 164 0.91 -2.91 5.88
C ALA A 164 1.87 -2.84 7.06
N LEU A 165 3.07 -2.32 6.82
CA LEU A 165 4.10 -2.14 7.84
C LEU A 165 4.35 -0.66 8.10
N ARG A 166 4.43 -0.29 9.38
CA ARG A 166 4.77 1.06 9.83
C ARG A 166 5.86 1.01 10.87
N GLY A 167 6.98 1.70 10.61
CA GLY A 167 8.06 1.85 11.57
C GLY A 167 7.60 2.62 12.80
N THR A 168 7.89 2.08 13.99
CA THR A 168 7.58 2.72 15.27
C THR A 168 8.67 3.69 15.71
N GLN A 169 9.90 3.49 15.23
CA GLN A 169 11.10 4.29 15.59
C GLN A 169 11.61 5.15 14.41
N GLY A 170 10.80 5.33 13.37
CA GLY A 170 11.22 6.09 12.19
C GLY A 170 10.12 6.22 11.14
N ASN A 171 10.49 6.66 9.94
CA ASN A 171 9.54 6.96 8.86
C ASN A 171 9.28 5.77 7.91
N TYR A 172 9.62 4.54 8.30
CA TYR A 172 9.42 3.38 7.45
C TYR A 172 7.93 3.15 7.17
N LYS A 173 7.63 2.98 5.89
CA LYS A 173 6.31 2.59 5.36
C LYS A 173 6.54 1.51 4.31
N GLY A 174 5.88 0.37 4.45
CA GLY A 174 6.02 -0.73 3.51
C GLY A 174 4.84 -1.67 3.54
N GLU A 175 4.95 -2.73 2.79
CA GLU A 175 3.99 -3.84 2.74
C GLU A 175 4.78 -5.15 2.80
N ALA A 176 4.21 -6.18 3.40
CA ALA A 176 4.80 -7.51 3.40
C ALA A 176 4.84 -8.07 1.98
N SER A 177 5.88 -8.87 1.68
CA SER A 177 5.97 -9.53 0.38
C SER A 177 4.77 -10.44 0.15
N GLY A 178 4.24 -10.45 -1.07
CA GLY A 178 3.03 -11.21 -1.39
C GLY A 178 1.71 -10.58 -0.97
N SER A 179 1.73 -9.37 -0.39
CA SER A 179 0.50 -8.63 -0.04
C SER A 179 -0.39 -8.40 -1.25
N ASP A 180 -1.68 -8.68 -1.08
CA ASP A 180 -2.73 -8.44 -2.05
C ASP A 180 -3.61 -7.25 -1.60
N LYS A 181 -3.48 -6.12 -2.26
CA LYS A 181 -4.19 -4.87 -1.91
C LYS A 181 -5.71 -4.95 -2.00
N HIS A 182 -6.27 -5.97 -2.64
CA HIS A 182 -7.72 -6.20 -2.61
C HIS A 182 -8.22 -6.44 -1.18
N PHE A 183 -7.38 -6.93 -0.27
CA PHE A 183 -7.71 -7.32 1.08
C PHE A 183 -7.06 -6.40 2.12
N SER A 184 -7.16 -5.11 1.95
CA SER A 184 -6.56 -4.15 2.88
C SER A 184 -7.20 -4.20 4.27
N PHE A 185 -6.58 -3.50 5.24
CA PHE A 185 -7.06 -3.43 6.62
C PHE A 185 -8.51 -2.93 6.70
N LEU A 186 -9.35 -3.66 7.38
CA LEU A 186 -10.78 -3.38 7.56
C LEU A 186 -11.13 -3.50 9.05
N LEU A 187 -11.56 -2.40 9.67
CA LEU A 187 -12.01 -2.37 11.05
C LEU A 187 -13.54 -2.29 11.09
N ALA A 188 -14.17 -3.00 12.05
CA ALA A 188 -15.63 -3.02 12.25
C ALA A 188 -16.41 -3.50 11.01
N ASP A 189 -16.02 -4.64 10.45
CA ASP A 189 -16.75 -5.25 9.34
C ASP A 189 -18.18 -5.61 9.74
N ASP A 190 -19.16 -5.13 8.96
CA ASP A 190 -20.58 -5.47 9.11
C ASP A 190 -21.20 -5.74 7.74
N PRO A 191 -21.58 -6.98 7.43
CA PRO A 191 -22.19 -7.34 6.15
C PRO A 191 -23.58 -6.71 5.92
N ASN A 192 -24.19 -6.11 6.95
CA ASN A 192 -25.46 -5.41 6.87
C ASN A 192 -25.32 -3.88 6.78
N ALA A 193 -24.10 -3.36 6.83
CA ALA A 193 -23.88 -1.94 6.74
C ALA A 193 -24.39 -1.34 5.41
N GLU A 194 -24.97 -0.16 5.48
CA GLU A 194 -25.41 0.63 4.31
C GLU A 194 -24.41 1.73 3.93
N SER A 195 -23.40 1.94 4.77
CA SER A 195 -22.33 2.92 4.53
C SER A 195 -20.96 2.36 4.90
N VAL A 196 -19.91 2.89 4.26
CA VAL A 196 -18.53 2.59 4.58
C VAL A 196 -17.71 3.88 4.63
N HIS A 197 -16.79 3.95 5.60
CA HIS A 197 -15.81 5.03 5.73
C HIS A 197 -14.48 4.59 5.13
N LEU A 198 -13.90 5.43 4.29
CA LEU A 198 -12.70 5.12 3.51
C LEU A 198 -11.52 5.98 3.93
N PHE A 199 -10.37 5.36 4.17
CA PHE A 199 -9.15 5.99 4.67
C PHE A 199 -7.94 5.57 3.83
N GLU A 200 -6.88 6.38 3.82
CA GLU A 200 -5.65 5.98 3.13
C GLU A 200 -4.89 4.90 3.88
N SER A 201 -4.90 4.92 5.21
CA SER A 201 -4.15 3.98 6.04
C SER A 201 -4.97 3.38 7.19
N ALA A 202 -4.48 2.27 7.75
CA ALA A 202 -5.03 1.66 8.96
C ALA A 202 -4.98 2.62 10.17
N ILE A 203 -3.93 3.45 10.29
CA ILE A 203 -3.79 4.44 11.36
C ILE A 203 -4.92 5.47 11.29
N ASP A 204 -5.29 5.94 10.10
CA ASP A 204 -6.39 6.89 9.93
C ASP A 204 -7.74 6.27 10.28
N ALA A 205 -7.97 5.01 9.89
CA ALA A 205 -9.18 4.27 10.28
C ALA A 205 -9.29 4.13 11.82
N MET A 206 -8.20 3.75 12.49
CA MET A 206 -8.16 3.66 13.96
C MET A 206 -8.30 5.02 14.64
N SER A 207 -7.75 6.08 14.03
CA SER A 207 -7.89 7.46 14.50
C SER A 207 -9.34 7.94 14.42
N TYR A 208 -10.03 7.62 13.32
CA TYR A 208 -11.43 7.93 13.17
C TYR A 208 -12.32 7.16 14.15
N ALA A 209 -12.04 5.87 14.37
CA ALA A 209 -12.69 5.08 15.42
C ALA A 209 -12.54 5.74 16.80
N THR A 210 -11.33 6.27 17.11
CA THR A 210 -11.07 7.03 18.34
C THR A 210 -11.88 8.33 18.40
N LEU A 211 -11.98 9.08 17.30
CA LEU A 211 -12.80 10.30 17.22
C LEU A 211 -14.27 10.00 17.47
N LEU A 212 -14.80 8.92 16.92
CA LEU A 212 -16.18 8.47 17.16
C LEU A 212 -16.38 8.17 18.66
N LYS A 213 -15.47 7.42 19.28
CA LYS A 213 -15.52 7.10 20.71
C LYS A 213 -15.48 8.35 21.59
N ILE A 214 -14.57 9.29 21.33
CA ILE A 214 -14.46 10.56 22.07
C ILE A 214 -15.77 11.37 21.99
N THR A 215 -16.52 11.25 20.88
CA THR A 215 -17.80 11.93 20.69
C THR A 215 -19.01 11.11 21.16
N GLY A 216 -18.81 10.02 21.88
CA GLY A 216 -19.87 9.15 22.40
C GLY A 216 -20.57 8.30 21.34
N ARG A 217 -20.01 8.20 20.13
CA ARG A 217 -20.54 7.38 19.03
C ARG A 217 -19.91 6.00 19.03
N ASN A 218 -20.69 5.00 18.65
CA ASN A 218 -20.17 3.64 18.50
C ASN A 218 -19.39 3.50 17.20
N TRP A 219 -18.10 3.26 17.28
CA TRP A 219 -17.21 3.11 16.13
C TRP A 219 -17.41 1.79 15.36
N ARG A 220 -18.18 0.84 15.92
CA ARG A 220 -18.49 -0.46 15.28
C ARG A 220 -19.75 -0.41 14.40
N GLN A 221 -20.37 0.75 14.21
CA GLN A 221 -21.64 0.84 13.46
C GLN A 221 -21.48 0.82 11.94
N ALA A 222 -20.28 1.05 11.43
CA ALA A 222 -20.01 1.02 10.00
C ALA A 222 -18.56 0.56 9.74
N PRO A 223 -18.32 -0.16 8.64
CA PRO A 223 -16.98 -0.54 8.23
C PRO A 223 -16.05 0.65 8.01
N LEU A 224 -14.81 0.54 8.52
CA LEU A 224 -13.74 1.50 8.36
C LEU A 224 -12.63 0.86 7.52
N LEU A 225 -12.63 1.11 6.22
CA LEU A 225 -11.76 0.46 5.24
C LEU A 225 -10.55 1.32 4.91
N SER A 226 -9.36 0.78 5.05
CA SER A 226 -8.13 1.35 4.49
C SER A 226 -8.03 1.03 3.00
N LEU A 227 -7.59 1.98 2.18
CA LEU A 227 -7.36 1.78 0.74
C LEU A 227 -5.94 1.27 0.42
N ALA A 228 -5.14 0.92 1.44
CA ALA A 228 -3.74 0.51 1.31
C ALA A 228 -2.87 1.56 0.59
N GLY A 229 -3.13 2.83 0.90
CA GLY A 229 -2.57 4.00 0.24
C GLY A 229 -3.28 4.32 -1.09
N VAL A 230 -3.21 5.58 -1.46
CA VAL A 230 -3.68 6.08 -2.75
C VAL A 230 -2.51 6.64 -3.55
N PHE A 231 -2.66 6.78 -4.85
CA PHE A 231 -1.61 7.30 -5.71
C PHE A 231 -2.20 8.22 -6.78
N LYS A 232 -1.41 9.22 -7.17
CA LYS A 232 -1.77 10.09 -8.28
C LYS A 232 -1.80 9.27 -9.57
N THR A 233 -2.96 9.13 -10.16
CA THR A 233 -3.15 8.46 -11.45
C THR A 233 -3.27 9.48 -12.57
N LYS A 234 -2.79 9.09 -13.76
CA LYS A 234 -3.03 9.86 -15.00
C LYS A 234 -4.37 9.50 -15.65
N ARG A 235 -5.04 8.47 -15.14
CA ARG A 235 -6.35 8.04 -15.62
C ARG A 235 -7.43 8.69 -14.75
N GLU A 236 -8.47 9.17 -15.38
CA GLU A 236 -9.67 9.64 -14.71
C GLU A 236 -10.46 8.45 -14.14
N ASN A 237 -11.23 8.69 -13.09
CA ASN A 237 -12.19 7.73 -12.52
C ASN A 237 -11.59 6.39 -12.06
N VAL A 238 -10.40 6.41 -11.46
CA VAL A 238 -9.76 5.20 -10.94
C VAL A 238 -10.29 4.89 -9.55
N VAL A 239 -10.90 3.72 -9.41
CA VAL A 239 -11.35 3.16 -8.13
C VAL A 239 -10.25 2.28 -7.53
N PRO A 240 -9.89 2.42 -6.24
CA PRO A 240 -8.95 1.53 -5.58
C PRO A 240 -9.44 0.09 -5.52
N VAL A 241 -8.57 -0.88 -5.80
CA VAL A 241 -8.92 -2.31 -5.86
C VAL A 241 -9.50 -2.85 -4.55
N ALA A 242 -9.05 -2.32 -3.39
CA ALA A 242 -9.62 -2.66 -2.09
C ALA A 242 -11.11 -2.27 -2.00
N LEU A 243 -11.46 -1.10 -2.53
CA LEU A 243 -12.84 -0.62 -2.54
C LEU A 243 -13.70 -1.43 -3.52
N GLU A 244 -13.20 -1.71 -4.72
CA GLU A 244 -13.95 -2.53 -5.70
C GLU A 244 -14.28 -3.91 -5.13
N ARG A 245 -13.28 -4.58 -4.54
CA ARG A 245 -13.50 -5.87 -3.89
C ARG A 245 -14.48 -5.76 -2.74
N PHE A 246 -14.30 -4.79 -1.81
CA PHE A 246 -15.16 -4.60 -0.66
C PHE A 246 -16.63 -4.42 -1.08
N LEU A 247 -16.90 -3.56 -2.06
CA LEU A 247 -18.26 -3.31 -2.56
C LEU A 247 -18.90 -4.56 -3.22
N SER A 248 -18.09 -5.43 -3.82
CA SER A 248 -18.58 -6.70 -4.38
C SER A 248 -19.05 -7.69 -3.31
N GLU A 249 -18.49 -7.60 -2.10
CA GLU A 249 -18.83 -8.47 -0.95
C GLU A 249 -19.89 -7.85 -0.03
N HIS A 250 -20.12 -6.51 -0.15
CA HIS A 250 -21.08 -5.76 0.67
C HIS A 250 -22.16 -5.09 -0.20
N PRO A 251 -23.07 -5.86 -0.79
CA PRO A 251 -24.05 -5.33 -1.77
C PRO A 251 -25.09 -4.37 -1.18
N LYS A 252 -25.19 -4.27 0.17
CA LYS A 252 -26.08 -3.33 0.85
C LYS A 252 -25.52 -1.93 0.99
N ILE A 253 -24.23 -1.73 0.74
CA ILE A 253 -23.60 -0.41 0.78
C ILE A 253 -24.23 0.50 -0.27
N GLN A 254 -24.66 1.67 0.17
CA GLN A 254 -25.25 2.74 -0.64
C GLN A 254 -24.46 4.05 -0.53
N THR A 255 -23.76 4.25 0.60
CA THR A 255 -23.05 5.51 0.89
C THR A 255 -21.56 5.25 1.16
N LEU A 256 -20.71 6.01 0.47
CA LEU A 256 -19.25 6.02 0.66
C LEU A 256 -18.85 7.36 1.28
N LEU A 257 -18.14 7.32 2.43
CA LEU A 257 -17.64 8.53 3.10
C LEU A 257 -16.12 8.55 2.99
N LEU A 258 -15.59 9.51 2.24
CA LEU A 258 -14.16 9.60 1.90
C LEU A 258 -13.43 10.47 2.93
N HIS A 259 -12.60 9.86 3.76
CA HIS A 259 -11.75 10.55 4.73
C HIS A 259 -10.28 10.51 4.27
N LEU A 260 -10.04 10.90 3.01
CA LEU A 260 -8.70 10.87 2.42
C LEU A 260 -7.91 12.12 2.77
N ASP A 261 -6.59 12.04 2.63
CA ASP A 261 -5.65 13.11 3.00
C ASP A 261 -5.97 14.45 2.30
N ASN A 262 -5.71 15.56 2.97
CA ASN A 262 -5.88 16.92 2.46
C ASN A 262 -4.74 17.37 1.52
N ASP A 263 -3.94 16.43 0.99
CA ASP A 263 -2.91 16.74 0.01
C ASP A 263 -3.41 16.50 -1.45
N GLU A 264 -2.59 16.89 -2.43
CA GLU A 264 -2.93 16.77 -3.86
C GLU A 264 -3.27 15.32 -4.26
N VAL A 265 -2.61 14.33 -3.65
CA VAL A 265 -2.79 12.91 -3.97
C VAL A 265 -4.12 12.41 -3.43
N GLY A 266 -4.42 12.70 -2.16
CA GLY A 266 -5.66 12.32 -1.52
C GLY A 266 -6.89 13.00 -2.16
N ARG A 267 -6.78 14.30 -2.47
CA ARG A 267 -7.87 15.02 -3.18
C ARG A 267 -8.08 14.48 -4.60
N GLY A 268 -7.01 14.16 -5.31
CA GLY A 268 -7.11 13.53 -6.63
C GLY A 268 -7.75 12.14 -6.58
N ALA A 269 -7.43 11.35 -5.55
CA ALA A 269 -8.05 10.05 -5.34
C ALA A 269 -9.54 10.17 -5.00
N ALA A 270 -9.92 11.14 -4.16
CA ALA A 270 -11.34 11.42 -3.85
C ALA A 270 -12.13 11.74 -5.12
N GLN A 271 -11.61 12.62 -5.98
CA GLN A 271 -12.22 12.94 -7.27
C GLN A 271 -12.34 11.70 -8.17
N GLY A 272 -11.31 10.85 -8.21
CA GLY A 272 -11.32 9.60 -8.99
C GLY A 272 -12.42 8.63 -8.52
N ILE A 273 -12.60 8.48 -7.21
CA ILE A 273 -13.66 7.64 -6.63
C ILE A 273 -15.04 8.24 -6.93
N MET A 274 -15.20 9.55 -6.74
CA MET A 274 -16.46 10.26 -7.03
C MET A 274 -16.84 10.12 -8.52
N GLY A 275 -15.90 10.30 -9.43
CA GLY A 275 -16.13 10.13 -10.87
C GLY A 275 -16.43 8.68 -11.29
N GLY A 276 -15.76 7.70 -10.65
CA GLY A 276 -15.93 6.29 -11.00
C GLY A 276 -17.16 5.62 -10.38
N LEU A 277 -17.64 6.11 -9.23
CA LEU A 277 -18.70 5.45 -8.45
C LEU A 277 -19.91 6.34 -8.15
N GLY A 278 -19.86 7.65 -8.45
CA GLY A 278 -20.91 8.62 -8.09
C GLY A 278 -22.27 8.38 -8.76
N GLU A 279 -22.31 7.66 -9.88
CA GLU A 279 -23.57 7.26 -10.52
C GLU A 279 -24.27 6.11 -9.79
N LYS A 280 -23.50 5.26 -9.11
CA LYS A 280 -24.00 4.05 -8.46
C LYS A 280 -24.17 4.18 -6.95
N TYR A 281 -23.34 5.01 -6.31
CA TYR A 281 -23.31 5.19 -4.86
C TYR A 281 -23.41 6.67 -4.49
N ARG A 282 -23.97 6.96 -3.33
CA ARG A 282 -23.86 8.29 -2.73
C ARG A 282 -22.44 8.46 -2.19
N VAL A 283 -21.61 9.25 -2.85
CA VAL A 283 -20.22 9.51 -2.45
C VAL A 283 -20.14 10.87 -1.76
N LEU A 284 -19.67 10.89 -0.51
CA LEU A 284 -19.50 12.09 0.30
C LEU A 284 -18.01 12.31 0.58
N ASP A 285 -17.48 13.46 0.18
CA ASP A 285 -16.12 13.87 0.51
C ASP A 285 -16.12 14.48 1.91
N CYS A 286 -15.45 13.80 2.85
CA CYS A 286 -15.44 14.13 4.28
C CYS A 286 -13.99 14.17 4.81
N PRO A 287 -13.10 15.00 4.24
CA PRO A 287 -11.73 15.10 4.71
C PRO A 287 -11.65 15.55 6.17
N ALA A 288 -10.50 15.39 6.80
CA ALA A 288 -10.26 15.93 8.12
C ALA A 288 -10.52 17.45 8.11
N PRO A 289 -11.28 18.00 9.10
CA PRO A 289 -11.58 19.45 9.14
C PRO A 289 -10.34 20.33 9.25
N GLU A 290 -9.28 19.81 9.82
CA GLU A 290 -7.98 20.46 10.01
C GLU A 290 -6.85 19.43 9.93
N GLY A 291 -5.66 19.90 9.54
CA GLY A 291 -4.49 19.04 9.37
C GLY A 291 -4.46 18.33 8.02
N LYS A 292 -3.46 17.50 7.84
CA LYS A 292 -3.24 16.76 6.62
C LYS A 292 -4.17 15.54 6.51
N ASP A 293 -4.31 14.80 7.60
CA ASP A 293 -5.01 13.53 7.67
C ASP A 293 -5.84 13.39 8.96
N VAL A 294 -6.58 12.31 9.07
CA VAL A 294 -7.46 12.04 10.23
C VAL A 294 -6.66 11.87 11.52
N ASN A 295 -5.45 11.31 11.44
CA ASN A 295 -4.61 11.13 12.62
C ASN A 295 -4.07 12.47 13.14
N GLU A 296 -3.61 13.35 12.27
CA GLU A 296 -3.18 14.69 12.67
C GLU A 296 -4.33 15.47 13.31
N TYR A 297 -5.53 15.41 12.74
CA TYR A 297 -6.72 16.04 13.33
C TYR A 297 -7.04 15.48 14.74
N LEU A 298 -6.96 14.16 14.92
CA LEU A 298 -7.15 13.53 16.23
C LEU A 298 -6.17 14.08 17.26
N VAL A 299 -4.87 14.12 16.94
CA VAL A 299 -3.82 14.61 17.83
C VAL A 299 -4.05 16.08 18.22
N GLN A 300 -4.38 16.93 17.24
CA GLN A 300 -4.70 18.34 17.47
C GLN A 300 -5.89 18.50 18.40
N ARG A 301 -6.94 17.72 18.21
CA ARG A 301 -8.15 17.74 19.04
C ARG A 301 -7.88 17.33 20.49
N ILE A 302 -7.10 16.27 20.70
CA ILE A 302 -6.70 15.81 22.04
C ILE A 302 -5.89 16.90 22.75
N ASN A 303 -4.91 17.51 22.07
CA ASN A 303 -4.06 18.54 22.64
C ASN A 303 -4.86 19.80 23.03
N ARG A 304 -5.87 20.20 22.24
CA ARG A 304 -6.76 21.31 22.58
C ARG A 304 -7.61 21.04 23.82
N ASN A 305 -8.08 19.81 23.99
CA ASN A 305 -8.89 19.46 25.16
C ASN A 305 -8.03 19.46 26.43
N ARG A 306 -6.82 18.92 26.40
CA ARG A 306 -5.86 18.99 27.51
C ARG A 306 -5.55 20.44 27.92
N GLY A 307 -5.27 21.30 26.95
CA GLY A 307 -5.00 22.71 27.21
C GLY A 307 -6.20 23.51 27.77
N LYS A 308 -7.42 23.04 27.59
CA LYS A 308 -8.63 23.63 28.22
C LYS A 308 -8.79 23.14 29.68
N GLU A 309 -8.52 21.87 29.94
CA GLU A 309 -8.57 21.30 31.30
C GLU A 309 -7.50 21.90 32.21
N ASP A 310 -6.28 22.13 31.70
CA ASP A 310 -5.19 22.76 32.44
C ASP A 310 -5.44 24.23 32.76
N ARG A 311 -6.25 24.93 31.95
CA ARG A 311 -6.66 26.33 32.20
C ARG A 311 -7.86 26.44 33.13
N ALA A 312 -8.61 25.37 33.31
CA ALA A 312 -9.80 25.32 34.17
C ALA A 312 -9.48 24.86 35.60
N ARG A 313 -8.25 24.44 35.86
CA ARG A 313 -7.67 24.14 37.20
C ARG A 313 -6.85 25.33 37.72
#